data_3e5d7b5ac464b448a17153227a37dc90
#
_entry.id   3e5d7b5ac464b448a17153227a37dc90
#
_cell.length_a   1.000
_cell.length_b   1.000
_cell.length_c   1.000
_cell.angle_alpha   90.00
_cell.angle_beta   90.00
_cell.angle_gamma   90.00
#
_symmetry.space_group_name_H-M   'P 1'
#
loop_
_entity.id
_entity.type
_entity.pdbx_description
1 polymer ?
#
loop_
_entity_poly.entity_id
_entity_poly.type
_entity_poly.pdbx_seq_one_letter_code
_entity_poly.pdbx_strand_id
1 'polypeptide(L)'
;MPSGNRAGTIAKTQVPTLAPDHARSYRRGMRIESSVTSVSWIPSEAIAGLAKMPFEVGILHYDEPPPDVIEDLEALRVADRFRFANELRAYIEVEDDGDGSHRIVGFGHTGGGHIGVTRVRVGLRDVTFTAFRLPDLQPEPEIGDGWVRFVQTTGGRTGLPAPRRVAHPPYAQYDSPLVWTTLALTIHADGRSEHEVVGASPFPRSWIYDHAGHVTAKTGLLDFKHWYRHAFGKHTPWGEADSAALVTAVETALERELSATIMRGGAKPAIRKVAKGKTFVEQGQPGDVVFLLLDGVVAAEVDGEPLAELGPGAVLGERAVLEGGVRTATLRASTKCKVAAVSGERLDRSDLAELRTGHRREDSRP
;
A
#
# COMPACT_ATOMS: atom_id res chain seq x y z
N MET A 1 -3.67 57.04 11.93
CA MET A 1 -3.49 56.53 10.56
C MET A 1 -3.84 55.06 10.60
N PRO A 2 -4.94 54.59 9.96
CA PRO A 2 -5.49 53.26 10.16
C PRO A 2 -4.89 52.23 9.19
N SER A 3 -4.62 51.09 9.72
CA SER A 3 -4.21 49.86 9.06
C SER A 3 -5.34 49.26 8.23
N GLY A 4 -5.20 49.13 6.93
CA GLY A 4 -6.13 48.50 6.04
C GLY A 4 -5.99 46.99 6.03
N ASN A 5 -7.02 46.31 6.51
CA ASN A 5 -7.20 44.89 6.41
C ASN A 5 -7.77 44.53 5.01
N ARG A 6 -7.00 43.88 4.15
CA ARG A 6 -7.51 43.38 2.88
C ARG A 6 -7.92 41.88 3.04
N ALA A 7 -9.20 41.69 3.19
CA ALA A 7 -9.83 40.38 3.02
C ALA A 7 -9.76 39.97 1.53
N GLY A 8 -9.16 38.82 1.27
CA GLY A 8 -9.13 38.20 -0.07
C GLY A 8 -10.52 37.71 -0.48
N THR A 9 -11.01 38.28 -1.57
CA THR A 9 -12.28 37.91 -2.20
C THR A 9 -12.12 36.56 -2.91
N ILE A 10 -12.87 35.57 -2.46
CA ILE A 10 -13.03 34.29 -3.16
C ILE A 10 -13.85 34.58 -4.42
N ALA A 11 -13.27 34.33 -5.59
CA ALA A 11 -13.95 34.44 -6.87
C ALA A 11 -15.07 33.38 -6.94
N LYS A 12 -16.32 33.82 -6.91
CA LYS A 12 -17.48 33.00 -7.26
C LYS A 12 -17.50 32.86 -8.78
N THR A 13 -17.26 31.65 -9.28
CA THR A 13 -17.53 31.31 -10.67
C THR A 13 -19.04 31.40 -10.91
N GLN A 14 -19.45 32.35 -11.73
CA GLN A 14 -20.83 32.52 -12.15
C GLN A 14 -21.25 31.36 -13.06
N VAL A 15 -22.23 30.57 -12.62
CA VAL A 15 -22.95 29.62 -13.44
C VAL A 15 -23.88 30.45 -14.37
N PRO A 16 -23.97 30.19 -15.68
CA PRO A 16 -24.90 30.89 -16.57
C PRO A 16 -26.32 30.58 -16.17
N THR A 17 -27.10 31.63 -15.94
CA THR A 17 -28.56 31.55 -15.71
C THR A 17 -29.21 31.20 -17.04
N LEU A 18 -29.71 29.99 -17.18
CA LEU A 18 -30.64 29.60 -18.26
C LEU A 18 -32.07 29.95 -17.86
N ALA A 19 -32.79 30.55 -18.81
CA ALA A 19 -34.18 31.01 -18.70
C ALA A 19 -35.16 29.86 -18.38
N PRO A 20 -36.29 30.14 -17.73
CA PRO A 20 -37.29 29.13 -17.39
C PRO A 20 -38.17 28.81 -18.59
N ASP A 21 -38.04 27.62 -19.14
CA ASP A 21 -39.16 27.10 -19.97
C ASP A 21 -39.22 25.55 -19.93
N HIS A 22 -40.48 25.13 -19.72
CA HIS A 22 -41.06 23.80 -19.89
C HIS A 22 -40.74 22.69 -18.86
N ALA A 23 -41.83 22.18 -18.32
CA ALA A 23 -41.99 21.01 -17.47
C ALA A 23 -41.02 19.87 -17.77
N ARG A 24 -39.83 19.91 -17.17
CA ARG A 24 -38.95 18.74 -17.06
C ARG A 24 -39.56 17.86 -15.97
N SER A 25 -40.07 16.71 -16.38
CA SER A 25 -40.29 15.59 -15.47
C SER A 25 -38.99 15.46 -14.64
N TYR A 26 -39.10 15.44 -13.31
CA TYR A 26 -38.01 15.19 -12.42
C TYR A 26 -37.40 13.83 -12.78
N ARG A 27 -36.39 13.82 -13.62
CA ARG A 27 -35.56 12.64 -13.84
C ARG A 27 -34.81 12.42 -12.52
N ARG A 28 -34.99 11.25 -11.96
CA ARG A 28 -34.38 10.87 -10.68
C ARG A 28 -32.87 10.70 -10.90
N GLY A 29 -32.09 11.75 -10.61
CA GLY A 29 -30.66 11.68 -10.60
C GLY A 29 -30.20 10.65 -9.54
N MET A 30 -29.31 9.74 -9.90
CA MET A 30 -28.69 8.78 -9.00
C MET A 30 -27.27 9.26 -8.69
N ARG A 31 -26.91 9.25 -7.42
CA ARG A 31 -25.53 9.52 -6.99
C ARG A 31 -24.84 8.20 -6.69
N ILE A 32 -23.71 7.97 -7.36
CA ILE A 32 -22.85 6.80 -7.19
C ILE A 32 -21.60 7.27 -6.47
N GLU A 33 -21.31 6.67 -5.34
CA GLU A 33 -20.14 7.00 -4.51
C GLU A 33 -19.20 5.80 -4.40
N SER A 34 -17.92 6.07 -4.33
CA SER A 34 -16.90 5.06 -4.05
C SER A 34 -15.70 5.68 -3.35
N SER A 35 -14.85 4.83 -2.81
CA SER A 35 -13.61 5.25 -2.15
C SER A 35 -12.52 4.22 -2.28
N VAL A 36 -11.29 4.69 -2.13
CA VAL A 36 -10.10 3.86 -1.98
C VAL A 36 -9.19 4.48 -0.91
N THR A 37 -8.65 3.64 -0.03
CA THR A 37 -7.79 4.10 1.07
C THR A 37 -6.49 3.33 1.06
N SER A 38 -5.36 4.04 1.16
CA SER A 38 -4.07 3.41 1.46
C SER A 38 -3.66 3.70 2.89
N VAL A 39 -3.14 2.70 3.58
CA VAL A 39 -2.63 2.80 4.96
C VAL A 39 -1.19 2.33 5.00
N SER A 40 -0.29 3.21 5.42
CA SER A 40 1.15 2.96 5.47
C SER A 40 1.60 2.61 6.89
N TRP A 41 2.34 1.52 7.03
CA TRP A 41 2.82 0.99 8.31
C TRP A 41 4.22 0.39 8.21
N ILE A 42 4.93 0.25 9.33
CA ILE A 42 6.31 -0.25 9.40
C ILE A 42 6.33 -1.69 9.90
N PRO A 43 6.42 -2.68 9.01
CA PRO A 43 6.53 -4.09 9.40
C PRO A 43 7.91 -4.42 9.98
N SER A 44 7.95 -5.38 10.89
CA SER A 44 9.19 -5.78 11.57
C SER A 44 10.28 -6.33 10.65
N GLU A 45 9.89 -6.95 9.55
CA GLU A 45 10.80 -7.52 8.56
C GLU A 45 11.41 -6.48 7.60
N ALA A 46 10.84 -5.28 7.53
CA ALA A 46 11.28 -4.24 6.62
C ALA A 46 12.62 -3.61 7.01
N ILE A 47 12.98 -3.64 8.30
CA ILE A 47 14.17 -2.99 8.81
C ILE A 47 15.26 -4.01 9.10
N ALA A 48 16.43 -3.80 8.50
CA ALA A 48 17.58 -4.70 8.63
C ALA A 48 18.88 -3.95 8.94
N GLY A 49 19.87 -4.67 9.46
CA GLY A 49 21.19 -4.12 9.76
C GLY A 49 21.17 -3.15 10.94
N LEU A 50 22.04 -2.15 10.93
CA LEU A 50 22.20 -1.20 12.04
C LEU A 50 20.95 -0.37 12.32
N ALA A 51 20.10 -0.15 11.32
CA ALA A 51 18.82 0.55 11.49
C ALA A 51 17.81 -0.23 12.36
N LYS A 52 18.04 -1.51 12.58
CA LYS A 52 17.23 -2.37 13.46
C LYS A 52 17.50 -2.12 14.95
N MET A 53 18.70 -1.66 15.28
CA MET A 53 19.13 -1.50 16.67
C MET A 53 18.18 -0.66 17.55
N PRO A 54 17.67 0.50 17.12
CA PRO A 54 16.70 1.26 17.90
C PRO A 54 15.42 0.49 18.22
N PHE A 55 15.01 -0.42 17.33
CA PHE A 55 13.83 -1.27 17.52
C PHE A 55 14.16 -2.46 18.47
N GLU A 56 15.34 -3.05 18.35
CA GLU A 56 15.77 -4.17 19.20
C GLU A 56 15.98 -3.75 20.66
N VAL A 57 16.40 -2.51 20.90
CA VAL A 57 16.56 -1.97 22.26
C VAL A 57 15.28 -1.31 22.80
N GLY A 58 14.18 -1.38 22.07
CA GLY A 58 12.86 -0.88 22.51
C GLY A 58 12.70 0.64 22.50
N ILE A 59 13.61 1.39 21.85
CA ILE A 59 13.46 2.84 21.64
C ILE A 59 12.37 3.11 20.60
N LEU A 60 12.39 2.35 19.52
CA LEU A 60 11.35 2.36 18.48
C LEU A 60 10.60 1.03 18.52
N HIS A 61 9.35 1.03 18.10
CA HIS A 61 8.56 -0.19 17.94
C HIS A 61 8.11 -0.33 16.49
N TYR A 62 7.89 -1.57 16.09
CA TYR A 62 7.27 -1.88 14.82
C TYR A 62 5.76 -1.69 14.94
N ASP A 63 5.16 -1.32 13.83
CA ASP A 63 3.71 -1.26 13.79
C ASP A 63 3.13 -2.68 13.77
N GLU A 64 1.99 -2.84 14.40
CA GLU A 64 1.15 -4.00 14.14
C GLU A 64 0.53 -3.87 12.75
N PRO A 65 0.35 -4.98 12.03
CA PRO A 65 -0.35 -4.93 10.75
C PRO A 65 -1.70 -4.25 10.89
N PRO A 66 -2.11 -3.40 9.95
CA PRO A 66 -3.48 -2.92 9.90
C PRO A 66 -4.46 -4.09 9.79
N PRO A 67 -5.73 -3.93 10.19
CA PRO A 67 -6.73 -4.98 10.07
C PRO A 67 -7.05 -5.27 8.59
N ASP A 68 -7.56 -6.46 8.29
CA ASP A 68 -8.00 -6.81 6.94
C ASP A 68 -9.23 -6.01 6.49
N VAL A 69 -9.99 -5.47 7.44
CA VAL A 69 -11.13 -4.60 7.21
C VAL A 69 -10.99 -3.34 8.06
N ILE A 70 -11.04 -2.18 7.43
CA ILE A 70 -11.07 -0.88 8.13
C ILE A 70 -12.53 -0.45 8.28
N GLU A 71 -13.00 -0.39 9.53
CA GLU A 71 -14.32 0.17 9.86
C GLU A 71 -14.23 1.67 10.18
N ASP A 72 -13.15 2.09 10.84
CA ASP A 72 -12.92 3.47 11.25
C ASP A 72 -11.42 3.82 11.16
N LEU A 73 -11.08 4.62 10.16
CA LEU A 73 -9.71 5.07 9.93
C LEU A 73 -9.22 6.01 11.04
N GLU A 74 -10.10 6.81 11.61
CA GLU A 74 -9.75 7.73 12.70
C GLU A 74 -9.46 6.96 14.01
N ALA A 75 -10.21 5.90 14.28
CA ALA A 75 -9.91 5.02 15.41
C ALA A 75 -8.52 4.38 15.27
N LEU A 76 -8.14 3.94 14.08
CA LEU A 76 -6.77 3.44 13.80
C LEU A 76 -5.71 4.52 13.99
N ARG A 77 -6.00 5.76 13.61
CA ARG A 77 -5.10 6.90 13.79
C ARG A 77 -4.86 7.19 15.28
N VAL A 78 -5.92 7.22 16.07
CA VAL A 78 -5.85 7.46 17.52
C VAL A 78 -5.11 6.33 18.23
N ALA A 79 -5.28 5.10 17.75
CA ALA A 79 -4.59 3.92 18.28
C ALA A 79 -3.11 3.80 17.81
N ASP A 80 -2.59 4.76 17.04
CA ASP A 80 -1.21 4.77 16.50
C ASP A 80 -0.87 3.53 15.63
N ARG A 81 -1.88 3.07 14.83
CA ARG A 81 -1.79 1.84 14.04
C ARG A 81 -1.23 2.06 12.64
N PHE A 82 -0.96 3.29 12.23
CA PHE A 82 -0.35 3.61 10.94
C PHE A 82 0.51 4.86 10.99
N ARG A 83 1.37 5.03 9.98
CA ARG A 83 2.24 6.21 9.84
C ARG A 83 1.62 7.27 8.95
N PHE A 84 0.92 6.83 7.92
CA PHE A 84 0.27 7.70 6.96
C PHE A 84 -0.89 6.97 6.29
N ALA A 85 -1.99 7.67 6.00
CA ALA A 85 -3.06 7.16 5.17
C ALA A 85 -3.49 8.18 4.13
N ASN A 86 -3.83 7.70 2.94
CA ASN A 86 -4.42 8.46 1.84
C ASN A 86 -5.83 7.93 1.60
N GLU A 87 -6.83 8.77 1.80
CA GLU A 87 -8.23 8.43 1.58
C GLU A 87 -8.78 9.27 0.43
N LEU A 88 -9.06 8.64 -0.71
CA LEU A 88 -9.73 9.24 -1.85
C LEU A 88 -11.18 8.76 -1.86
N ARG A 89 -12.12 9.70 -1.68
CA ARG A 89 -13.56 9.47 -1.83
C ARG A 89 -14.07 10.29 -2.99
N ALA A 90 -14.88 9.70 -3.85
CA ALA A 90 -15.42 10.39 -5.00
C ALA A 90 -16.87 9.98 -5.27
N TYR A 91 -17.55 10.80 -6.05
CA TYR A 91 -18.92 10.54 -6.52
C TYR A 91 -19.11 11.04 -7.93
N ILE A 92 -20.08 10.43 -8.60
CA ILE A 92 -20.69 10.94 -9.83
C ILE A 92 -22.19 11.04 -9.65
N GLU A 93 -22.81 12.01 -10.32
CA GLU A 93 -24.26 12.17 -10.42
C GLU A 93 -24.67 11.77 -11.83
N VAL A 94 -25.64 10.88 -11.94
CA VAL A 94 -26.05 10.23 -13.18
C VAL A 94 -27.54 10.47 -13.41
N GLU A 95 -27.90 10.87 -14.62
CA GLU A 95 -29.29 10.91 -15.09
C GLU A 95 -29.55 9.76 -16.07
N ASP A 96 -30.71 9.13 -15.93
CA ASP A 96 -31.22 8.14 -16.86
C ASP A 96 -31.87 8.85 -18.04
N ASP A 97 -31.40 8.63 -19.26
CA ASP A 97 -31.95 9.22 -20.47
C ASP A 97 -33.23 8.52 -20.98
N GLY A 98 -33.66 7.44 -20.30
CA GLY A 98 -34.91 6.73 -20.55
C GLY A 98 -34.86 5.67 -21.66
N ASP A 99 -33.72 5.50 -22.28
CA ASP A 99 -33.38 4.43 -23.23
C ASP A 99 -32.46 3.38 -22.64
N GLY A 100 -32.20 3.49 -21.31
CA GLY A 100 -31.23 2.65 -20.60
C GLY A 100 -29.78 3.18 -20.63
N SER A 101 -29.54 4.33 -21.26
CA SER A 101 -28.27 5.02 -21.18
C SER A 101 -28.21 5.93 -19.95
N HIS A 102 -27.02 6.05 -19.38
CA HIS A 102 -26.76 6.86 -18.20
C HIS A 102 -25.78 7.97 -18.56
N ARG A 103 -26.19 9.21 -18.31
CA ARG A 103 -25.36 10.38 -18.57
C ARG A 103 -24.86 11.00 -17.26
N ILE A 104 -23.55 11.22 -17.17
CA ILE A 104 -22.95 11.90 -16.01
C ILE A 104 -23.26 13.40 -16.11
N VAL A 105 -23.85 13.95 -15.07
CA VAL A 105 -24.27 15.36 -14.97
C VAL A 105 -23.53 16.13 -13.90
N GLY A 106 -22.86 15.43 -12.97
CA GLY A 106 -22.06 16.03 -11.92
C GLY A 106 -21.04 15.04 -11.37
N PHE A 107 -19.98 15.54 -10.78
CA PHE A 107 -19.00 14.73 -10.08
C PHE A 107 -18.22 15.58 -9.08
N GLY A 108 -17.58 14.90 -8.14
CA GLY A 108 -16.68 15.53 -7.18
C GLY A 108 -15.93 14.50 -6.37
N HIS A 109 -14.91 14.96 -5.67
CA HIS A 109 -14.16 14.14 -4.75
C HIS A 109 -13.81 14.88 -3.48
N THR A 110 -13.57 14.11 -2.43
CA THR A 110 -13.19 14.55 -1.09
C THR A 110 -12.17 13.58 -0.50
N GLY A 111 -11.79 13.81 0.72
CA GLY A 111 -10.79 12.99 1.40
C GLY A 111 -9.49 13.75 1.58
N GLY A 112 -8.40 13.04 1.70
CA GLY A 112 -7.08 13.62 1.91
C GLY A 112 -6.16 12.72 2.73
N GLY A 113 -5.01 13.28 3.15
CA GLY A 113 -4.05 12.56 3.95
C GLY A 113 -4.37 12.58 5.44
N HIS A 114 -4.19 11.44 6.07
CA HIS A 114 -4.21 11.30 7.52
C HIS A 114 -2.80 10.95 7.99
N ILE A 115 -2.31 11.61 9.02
CA ILE A 115 -0.98 11.40 9.56
C ILE A 115 -1.09 10.81 10.95
N GLY A 116 -0.38 9.69 11.16
CA GLY A 116 -0.10 9.14 12.46
C GLY A 116 1.02 9.91 13.18
N VAL A 117 1.16 9.69 14.45
CA VAL A 117 2.26 10.19 15.27
C VAL A 117 3.29 9.10 15.47
N THR A 118 4.56 9.47 15.65
CA THR A 118 5.60 8.52 16.06
C THR A 118 5.91 8.73 17.52
N ARG A 119 5.66 7.72 18.35
CA ARG A 119 6.02 7.70 19.76
C ARG A 119 7.34 6.96 19.93
N VAL A 120 8.24 7.57 20.66
CA VAL A 120 9.56 6.98 20.97
C VAL A 120 9.70 6.93 22.48
N ARG A 121 9.98 5.75 23.02
CA ARG A 121 10.23 5.57 24.44
C ARG A 121 11.69 5.86 24.76
N VAL A 122 11.92 6.89 25.58
CA VAL A 122 13.24 7.25 26.07
C VAL A 122 13.26 7.07 27.59
N GLY A 123 13.77 5.92 28.05
CA GLY A 123 13.70 5.53 29.46
C GLY A 123 12.25 5.35 29.92
N LEU A 124 11.80 6.17 30.90
CA LEU A 124 10.44 6.15 31.44
C LEU A 124 9.51 7.19 30.78
N ARG A 125 9.96 7.90 29.77
CA ARG A 125 9.20 8.97 29.11
C ARG A 125 8.91 8.61 27.66
N ASP A 126 7.69 8.86 27.23
CA ASP A 126 7.30 8.80 25.83
C ASP A 126 7.48 10.20 25.21
N VAL A 127 8.23 10.24 24.12
CA VAL A 127 8.42 11.44 23.29
C VAL A 127 7.65 11.27 22.00
N THR A 128 6.78 12.22 21.69
CA THR A 128 5.98 12.21 20.46
C THR A 128 6.62 13.09 19.43
N PHE A 129 6.88 12.51 18.26
CA PHE A 129 7.34 13.25 17.07
C PHE A 129 6.15 13.48 16.15
N THR A 130 5.86 14.75 15.90
CA THR A 130 4.78 15.15 14.99
C THR A 130 5.24 15.02 13.55
N ALA A 131 4.44 14.36 12.74
CA ALA A 131 4.61 14.32 11.29
C ALA A 131 4.06 15.61 10.64
N PHE A 132 4.52 15.93 9.44
CA PHE A 132 4.07 17.10 8.67
C PHE A 132 3.40 16.62 7.38
N ARG A 133 2.15 17.01 7.17
CA ARG A 133 1.46 16.79 5.91
C ARG A 133 1.91 17.80 4.86
N LEU A 134 2.15 17.33 3.64
CA LEU A 134 2.28 18.17 2.46
C LEU A 134 0.90 18.46 1.84
N PRO A 135 0.77 19.52 1.04
CA PRO A 135 -0.47 19.77 0.32
C PRO A 135 -0.86 18.57 -0.54
N ASP A 136 -2.13 18.20 -0.54
CA ASP A 136 -2.64 17.16 -1.43
C ASP A 136 -2.56 17.65 -2.87
N LEU A 137 -2.18 16.74 -3.78
CA LEU A 137 -2.21 16.98 -5.22
C LEU A 137 -3.44 16.28 -5.79
N GLN A 138 -4.35 17.06 -6.31
CA GLN A 138 -5.61 16.60 -6.89
C GLN A 138 -5.75 17.25 -8.27
N PRO A 139 -5.23 16.62 -9.34
CA PRO A 139 -5.44 17.11 -10.70
C PRO A 139 -6.92 17.08 -11.06
N GLU A 140 -7.29 17.83 -12.09
CA GLU A 140 -8.65 17.77 -12.63
C GLU A 140 -8.98 16.34 -13.04
N PRO A 141 -10.19 15.84 -12.70
CA PRO A 141 -10.60 14.49 -13.05
C PRO A 141 -10.65 14.29 -14.56
N GLU A 142 -10.25 13.11 -15.01
CA GLU A 142 -10.39 12.67 -16.39
C GLU A 142 -11.84 12.19 -16.62
N ILE A 143 -12.49 12.72 -17.67
CA ILE A 143 -13.87 12.37 -18.01
C ILE A 143 -13.86 11.59 -19.31
N GLY A 144 -14.40 10.38 -19.27
CA GLY A 144 -14.63 9.55 -20.45
C GLY A 144 -16.11 9.32 -20.71
N ASP A 145 -16.39 8.48 -21.70
CA ASP A 145 -17.75 8.08 -22.03
C ASP A 145 -18.27 7.12 -20.94
N GLY A 146 -19.17 7.64 -20.10
CA GLY A 146 -19.76 6.87 -19.01
C GLY A 146 -18.85 6.63 -17.78
N TRP A 147 -17.75 7.34 -17.61
CA TRP A 147 -16.91 7.23 -16.43
C TRP A 147 -16.18 8.54 -16.09
N VAL A 148 -15.77 8.65 -14.81
CA VAL A 148 -14.88 9.71 -14.32
C VAL A 148 -13.76 9.08 -13.51
N ARG A 149 -12.52 9.47 -13.80
CA ARG A 149 -11.32 9.04 -13.08
C ARG A 149 -10.75 10.19 -12.24
N PHE A 150 -10.63 9.94 -10.96
CA PHE A 150 -10.08 10.85 -9.97
C PHE A 150 -8.68 10.38 -9.58
N VAL A 151 -7.75 11.31 -9.42
CA VAL A 151 -6.39 11.02 -8.94
C VAL A 151 -6.09 11.88 -7.73
N GLN A 152 -5.49 11.28 -6.71
CA GLN A 152 -5.08 12.01 -5.51
C GLN A 152 -3.72 11.52 -5.03
N THR A 153 -2.78 12.45 -4.88
CA THR A 153 -1.53 12.19 -4.17
C THR A 153 -1.60 12.87 -2.82
N THR A 154 -1.37 12.10 -1.78
CA THR A 154 -1.18 12.64 -0.45
C THR A 154 0.06 12.06 0.21
N GLY A 155 0.65 12.83 1.11
CA GLY A 155 1.86 12.43 1.79
C GLY A 155 2.39 13.51 2.72
N GLY A 156 3.55 13.24 3.25
CA GLY A 156 4.19 14.17 4.17
C GLY A 156 5.51 13.66 4.71
N ARG A 157 6.09 14.39 5.60
CA ARG A 157 7.28 13.98 6.34
C ARG A 157 6.86 13.23 7.59
N THR A 158 7.41 12.04 7.77
CA THR A 158 7.18 11.26 8.99
C THR A 158 7.77 11.99 10.20
N GLY A 159 7.23 11.76 11.39
CA GLY A 159 7.85 12.25 12.64
C GLY A 159 9.13 11.51 13.01
N LEU A 160 9.51 10.46 12.29
CA LEU A 160 10.70 9.67 12.59
C LEU A 160 11.95 10.29 11.93
N PRO A 161 12.89 10.86 12.71
CA PRO A 161 14.14 11.39 12.16
C PRO A 161 15.06 10.25 11.73
N ALA A 162 15.55 10.32 10.50
CA ALA A 162 16.51 9.38 9.96
C ALA A 162 17.84 10.06 9.64
N PRO A 163 19.00 9.42 9.89
CA PRO A 163 20.30 10.02 9.60
C PRO A 163 20.51 10.09 8.08
N ARG A 164 20.84 11.26 7.58
CA ARG A 164 21.18 11.54 6.19
C ARG A 164 22.66 11.89 6.08
N ARG A 165 23.38 11.26 5.14
CA ARG A 165 24.75 11.65 4.80
C ARG A 165 24.75 12.96 4.02
N VAL A 166 25.61 13.90 4.42
CA VAL A 166 25.87 15.16 3.71
C VAL A 166 27.35 15.24 3.36
N ALA A 167 27.68 15.97 2.27
CA ALA A 167 29.04 16.05 1.74
C ALA A 167 30.00 16.87 2.64
N HIS A 168 29.47 17.71 3.51
CA HIS A 168 30.24 18.63 4.38
C HIS A 168 29.96 18.34 5.85
N PRO A 169 30.86 18.75 6.76
CA PRO A 169 30.64 18.62 8.20
C PRO A 169 29.25 19.17 8.62
N PRO A 170 28.53 18.48 9.51
CA PRO A 170 28.94 17.33 10.34
C PRO A 170 28.88 15.95 9.67
N TYR A 171 28.84 15.85 8.33
CA TYR A 171 28.78 14.64 7.51
C TYR A 171 27.53 13.76 7.70
N ALA A 172 26.73 14.04 8.69
CA ALA A 172 25.41 13.47 8.92
C ALA A 172 24.44 14.54 9.44
N GLN A 173 23.24 14.54 8.90
CA GLN A 173 22.12 15.33 9.40
C GLN A 173 20.96 14.37 9.67
N TYR A 174 20.10 14.74 10.61
CA TYR A 174 18.83 14.04 10.83
C TYR A 174 17.73 14.83 10.11
N ASP A 175 16.96 14.09 9.31
CA ASP A 175 15.85 14.67 8.56
C ASP A 175 14.68 13.68 8.59
N SER A 176 13.47 14.17 8.36
CA SER A 176 12.27 13.36 8.33
C SER A 176 11.98 12.92 6.89
N PRO A 177 11.98 11.62 6.60
CA PRO A 177 11.76 11.11 5.26
C PRO A 177 10.33 11.35 4.79
N LEU A 178 10.16 11.46 3.47
CA LEU A 178 8.88 11.59 2.81
C LEU A 178 8.20 10.22 2.64
N VAL A 179 6.91 10.22 2.92
CA VAL A 179 6.00 9.09 2.67
C VAL A 179 4.84 9.62 1.85
N TRP A 180 4.46 8.92 0.78
CA TRP A 180 3.30 9.28 -0.03
C TRP A 180 2.71 8.07 -0.74
N THR A 181 1.45 8.21 -1.15
CA THR A 181 0.80 7.36 -2.14
C THR A 181 0.01 8.21 -3.12
N THR A 182 -0.04 7.78 -4.37
CA THR A 182 -0.91 8.32 -5.41
C THR A 182 -1.94 7.25 -5.74
N LEU A 183 -3.21 7.56 -5.48
CA LEU A 183 -4.35 6.70 -5.75
C LEU A 183 -5.13 7.22 -6.93
N ALA A 184 -5.66 6.32 -7.74
CA ALA A 184 -6.67 6.62 -8.73
C ALA A 184 -7.95 5.82 -8.43
N LEU A 185 -9.11 6.46 -8.66
CA LEU A 185 -10.43 5.88 -8.50
C LEU A 185 -11.25 6.23 -9.73
N THR A 186 -11.72 5.23 -10.45
CA THR A 186 -12.61 5.38 -11.60
C THR A 186 -14.01 4.93 -11.21
N ILE A 187 -15.01 5.80 -11.42
CA ILE A 187 -16.41 5.50 -11.15
C ILE A 187 -17.15 5.52 -12.49
N HIS A 188 -17.89 4.46 -12.78
CA HIS A 188 -18.67 4.26 -13.99
C HIS A 188 -20.15 4.59 -13.74
N ALA A 189 -20.82 5.10 -14.76
CA ALA A 189 -22.24 5.42 -14.71
C ALA A 189 -23.15 4.20 -14.48
N ASP A 190 -22.64 3.00 -14.73
CA ASP A 190 -23.33 1.73 -14.45
C ASP A 190 -23.18 1.26 -12.99
N GLY A 191 -22.50 2.02 -12.14
CA GLY A 191 -22.29 1.71 -10.72
C GLY A 191 -21.02 0.95 -10.38
N ARG A 192 -20.24 0.51 -11.38
CA ARG A 192 -18.93 -0.11 -11.13
C ARG A 192 -17.92 0.94 -10.68
N SER A 193 -16.99 0.54 -9.85
CA SER A 193 -15.82 1.33 -9.51
C SER A 193 -14.55 0.50 -9.55
N GLU A 194 -13.47 1.13 -9.98
CA GLU A 194 -12.14 0.53 -10.09
C GLU A 194 -11.13 1.45 -9.40
N HIS A 195 -10.15 0.88 -8.73
CA HIS A 195 -9.11 1.65 -8.08
C HIS A 195 -7.72 1.13 -8.43
N GLU A 196 -6.75 2.03 -8.40
CA GLU A 196 -5.37 1.77 -8.76
C GLU A 196 -4.42 2.54 -7.84
N VAL A 197 -3.25 1.95 -7.55
CA VAL A 197 -2.11 2.67 -6.97
C VAL A 197 -1.20 3.12 -8.11
N VAL A 198 -1.26 4.38 -8.45
CA VAL A 198 -0.45 4.98 -9.52
C VAL A 198 1.01 5.14 -9.10
N GLY A 199 1.23 5.48 -7.82
CA GLY A 199 2.56 5.66 -7.27
C GLY A 199 2.59 5.52 -5.76
N ALA A 200 3.75 5.22 -5.20
CA ALA A 200 3.99 5.22 -3.77
C ALA A 200 5.47 5.41 -3.44
N SER A 201 5.74 5.97 -2.26
CA SER A 201 7.08 5.91 -1.70
C SER A 201 7.48 4.45 -1.45
N PRO A 202 8.74 4.06 -1.67
CA PRO A 202 9.17 2.66 -1.51
C PRO A 202 9.17 2.16 -0.06
N PHE A 203 8.88 3.03 0.89
CA PHE A 203 8.76 2.74 2.32
C PHE A 203 7.94 3.85 3.00
N PRO A 204 7.12 3.58 4.01
CA PRO A 204 6.75 2.27 4.56
C PRO A 204 5.89 1.43 3.62
N ARG A 205 5.51 0.22 4.05
CA ARG A 205 4.56 -0.62 3.32
C ARG A 205 3.18 0.04 3.37
N SER A 206 2.48 0.06 2.25
CA SER A 206 1.09 0.53 2.18
C SER A 206 0.15 -0.60 1.81
N TRP A 207 -0.92 -0.75 2.55
CA TRP A 207 -2.04 -1.60 2.23
C TRP A 207 -3.16 -0.77 1.64
N ILE A 208 -3.84 -1.32 0.64
CA ILE A 208 -4.86 -0.63 -0.15
C ILE A 208 -6.20 -1.30 0.14
N TYR A 209 -7.18 -0.47 0.45
CA TYR A 209 -8.52 -0.89 0.83
C TYR A 209 -9.54 -0.34 -0.16
N ASP A 210 -10.52 -1.17 -0.51
CA ASP A 210 -11.65 -0.79 -1.35
C ASP A 210 -12.69 0.06 -0.59
N HIS A 211 -13.78 0.39 -1.26
CA HIS A 211 -14.87 1.18 -0.70
C HIS A 211 -15.61 0.50 0.47
N ALA A 212 -15.54 -0.83 0.56
CA ALA A 212 -16.10 -1.60 1.67
C ALA A 212 -15.12 -1.73 2.85
N GLY A 213 -13.93 -1.16 2.72
CA GLY A 213 -12.87 -1.21 3.72
C GLY A 213 -12.07 -2.51 3.71
N HIS A 214 -12.26 -3.39 2.73
CA HIS A 214 -11.48 -4.63 2.62
C HIS A 214 -10.14 -4.37 1.95
N VAL A 215 -9.08 -5.00 2.47
CA VAL A 215 -7.75 -4.93 1.88
C VAL A 215 -7.72 -5.70 0.55
N THR A 216 -7.27 -5.04 -0.52
CA THR A 216 -7.27 -5.59 -1.89
C THR A 216 -5.86 -5.73 -2.47
N ALA A 217 -4.94 -4.86 -2.06
CA ALA A 217 -3.58 -4.86 -2.58
C ALA A 217 -2.58 -4.30 -1.54
N LYS A 218 -1.30 -4.44 -1.83
CA LYS A 218 -0.21 -3.82 -1.06
C LYS A 218 0.88 -3.32 -1.99
N THR A 219 1.64 -2.30 -1.54
CA THR A 219 2.85 -1.88 -2.25
C THR A 219 3.99 -2.87 -1.98
N GLY A 220 4.68 -3.31 -3.03
CA GLY A 220 5.54 -4.50 -3.00
C GLY A 220 7.01 -4.27 -2.70
N LEU A 221 7.53 -3.05 -2.72
CA LEU A 221 8.95 -2.81 -2.49
C LEU A 221 9.22 -2.32 -1.07
N LEU A 222 9.93 -3.13 -0.30
CA LEU A 222 10.40 -2.81 1.04
C LEU A 222 11.93 -2.83 1.09
N ASP A 223 12.59 -2.05 0.27
CA ASP A 223 14.02 -1.81 0.43
C ASP A 223 14.23 -0.51 1.22
N PHE A 224 14.35 -0.63 2.55
CA PHE A 224 14.69 0.48 3.43
C PHE A 224 15.91 1.26 2.94
N LYS A 225 16.91 0.57 2.38
CA LYS A 225 18.12 1.20 1.86
C LYS A 225 17.85 1.99 0.57
N HIS A 226 16.94 1.49 -0.27
CA HIS A 226 16.52 2.17 -1.48
C HIS A 226 15.66 3.39 -1.13
N TRP A 227 14.66 3.23 -0.27
CA TRP A 227 13.85 4.30 0.26
C TRP A 227 14.69 5.39 0.95
N TYR A 228 15.63 5.01 1.80
CA TYR A 228 16.54 5.93 2.47
C TYR A 228 17.31 6.83 1.49
N ARG A 229 17.68 6.30 0.32
CA ARG A 229 18.36 7.09 -0.72
C ARG A 229 17.39 8.01 -1.47
N HIS A 230 16.14 7.60 -1.68
CA HIS A 230 15.13 8.32 -2.46
C HIS A 230 14.32 9.29 -1.61
N ALA A 231 14.10 9.01 -0.32
CA ALA A 231 13.36 9.87 0.58
C ALA A 231 13.97 11.27 0.77
N PHE A 232 15.26 11.41 0.44
CA PHE A 232 15.99 12.67 0.46
C PHE A 232 16.40 13.14 -0.95
N GLY A 233 15.98 12.46 -1.99
CA GLY A 233 16.26 12.76 -3.39
C GLY A 233 15.17 13.58 -4.08
N LYS A 234 15.32 13.76 -5.40
CA LYS A 234 14.39 14.51 -6.24
C LYS A 234 13.11 13.75 -6.63
N HIS A 235 13.00 12.48 -6.24
CA HIS A 235 11.92 11.59 -6.63
C HIS A 235 10.76 11.66 -5.63
N THR A 236 9.97 12.70 -5.74
CA THR A 236 8.73 12.88 -4.97
C THR A 236 7.65 13.44 -5.89
N PRO A 237 6.35 13.19 -5.61
CA PRO A 237 5.25 13.74 -6.40
C PRO A 237 5.19 15.26 -6.42
N TRP A 238 5.85 15.91 -5.46
CA TRP A 238 6.02 17.38 -5.39
C TRP A 238 7.27 17.88 -6.13
N GLY A 239 7.94 17.01 -6.87
CA GLY A 239 9.11 17.28 -7.70
C GLY A 239 8.84 16.94 -9.17
N GLU A 240 9.92 16.93 -9.98
CA GLU A 240 9.82 16.69 -11.42
C GLU A 240 9.66 15.21 -11.84
N ALA A 241 9.74 14.26 -10.88
CA ALA A 241 9.63 12.84 -11.18
C ALA A 241 8.86 12.09 -10.08
N ASP A 242 7.85 11.36 -10.48
CA ASP A 242 7.12 10.40 -9.66
C ASP A 242 7.75 9.01 -9.77
N SER A 243 7.52 8.14 -8.80
CA SER A 243 7.98 6.75 -8.85
C SER A 243 6.77 5.82 -8.92
N ALA A 244 6.78 4.91 -9.90
CA ALA A 244 5.75 3.89 -10.03
C ALA A 244 5.77 2.94 -8.83
N ALA A 245 4.60 2.66 -8.26
CA ALA A 245 4.43 1.64 -7.25
C ALA A 245 4.40 0.26 -7.88
N LEU A 246 5.09 -0.68 -7.25
CA LEU A 246 4.89 -2.08 -7.56
C LEU A 246 3.81 -2.63 -6.62
N VAL A 247 2.69 -3.04 -7.19
CA VAL A 247 1.52 -3.53 -6.46
C VAL A 247 1.46 -5.06 -6.57
N THR A 248 1.26 -5.72 -5.45
CA THR A 248 1.19 -7.19 -5.37
C THR A 248 -0.06 -7.62 -4.59
N ALA A 249 -0.40 -8.90 -4.68
CA ALA A 249 -1.48 -9.49 -3.89
C ALA A 249 -1.22 -9.29 -2.38
N VAL A 250 -2.29 -9.25 -1.62
CA VAL A 250 -2.24 -9.09 -0.16
C VAL A 250 -1.88 -10.42 0.50
N GLU A 251 -1.01 -10.36 1.51
CA GLU A 251 -0.79 -11.50 2.39
C GLU A 251 -2.02 -11.75 3.27
N THR A 252 -2.33 -13.02 3.49
CA THR A 252 -3.44 -13.42 4.37
C THR A 252 -3.07 -13.24 5.85
N ALA A 253 -4.08 -13.29 6.74
CA ALA A 253 -3.84 -13.26 8.19
C ALA A 253 -2.94 -14.42 8.62
N LEU A 254 -3.13 -15.60 8.05
CA LEU A 254 -2.31 -16.79 8.32
C LEU A 254 -0.86 -16.61 7.85
N GLU A 255 -0.61 -16.02 6.67
CA GLU A 255 0.75 -15.72 6.22
C GLU A 255 1.48 -14.77 7.17
N ARG A 256 0.77 -13.80 7.76
CA ARG A 256 1.34 -12.90 8.77
C ARG A 256 1.72 -13.63 10.05
N GLU A 257 0.88 -14.56 10.50
CA GLU A 257 1.16 -15.39 11.69
C GLU A 257 2.35 -16.31 11.45
N LEU A 258 2.38 -17.01 10.32
CA LEU A 258 3.51 -17.82 9.89
C LEU A 258 4.80 -17.00 9.72
N SER A 259 4.69 -15.79 9.17
CA SER A 259 5.81 -14.84 9.09
C SER A 259 6.39 -14.52 10.48
N ALA A 260 5.53 -14.23 11.45
CA ALA A 260 5.95 -13.98 12.83
C ALA A 260 6.60 -15.23 13.45
N THR A 261 6.05 -16.41 13.24
CA THR A 261 6.60 -17.70 13.70
C THR A 261 7.97 -17.97 13.08
N ILE A 262 8.12 -17.81 11.76
CA ILE A 262 9.39 -18.00 11.05
C ILE A 262 10.47 -17.04 11.58
N MET A 263 10.12 -15.77 11.78
CA MET A 263 11.11 -14.74 12.13
C MET A 263 11.41 -14.64 13.63
N ARG A 264 10.49 -15.06 14.50
CA ARG A 264 10.57 -14.90 15.96
C ARG A 264 10.58 -16.21 16.74
N GLY A 265 10.25 -17.34 16.11
CA GLY A 265 10.05 -18.64 16.73
C GLY A 265 11.34 -19.38 17.19
N GLY A 266 12.44 -18.68 17.43
CA GLY A 266 13.67 -19.24 17.99
C GLY A 266 14.58 -20.00 17.03
N ALA A 267 14.09 -20.47 15.89
CA ALA A 267 14.90 -21.03 14.81
C ALA A 267 15.34 -19.89 13.89
N LYS A 268 16.60 -19.49 13.94
CA LYS A 268 17.15 -18.47 13.03
C LYS A 268 16.98 -18.96 11.57
N PRO A 269 16.11 -18.38 10.75
CA PRO A 269 15.96 -18.80 9.37
C PRO A 269 17.22 -18.46 8.57
N ALA A 270 17.53 -19.27 7.55
CA ALA A 270 18.61 -18.96 6.63
C ALA A 270 18.17 -17.85 5.67
N ILE A 271 18.77 -16.67 5.78
CA ILE A 271 18.47 -15.54 4.91
C ILE A 271 19.25 -15.67 3.61
N ARG A 272 18.53 -15.72 2.47
CA ARG A 272 19.10 -15.80 1.13
C ARG A 272 18.76 -14.54 0.32
N LYS A 273 19.71 -14.09 -0.50
CA LYS A 273 19.50 -13.02 -1.50
C LYS A 273 19.40 -13.66 -2.87
N VAL A 274 18.38 -13.32 -3.62
CA VAL A 274 18.16 -13.81 -4.98
C VAL A 274 18.25 -12.62 -5.94
N ALA A 275 19.08 -12.73 -6.97
CA ALA A 275 19.20 -11.67 -7.97
C ALA A 275 17.98 -11.66 -8.90
N LYS A 276 17.65 -10.47 -9.44
CA LYS A 276 16.58 -10.31 -10.46
C LYS A 276 16.76 -11.31 -11.60
N GLY A 277 15.69 -11.94 -12.03
CA GLY A 277 15.63 -12.94 -13.11
C GLY A 277 16.09 -14.34 -12.73
N LYS A 278 16.58 -14.57 -11.48
CA LYS A 278 17.01 -15.89 -11.03
C LYS A 278 15.85 -16.71 -10.49
N THR A 279 15.77 -17.96 -10.95
CA THR A 279 14.93 -19.00 -10.37
C THR A 279 15.62 -19.56 -9.13
N PHE A 280 14.87 -19.76 -8.05
CA PHE A 280 15.37 -20.33 -6.80
C PHE A 280 14.55 -21.53 -6.33
N VAL A 281 13.43 -21.80 -6.96
CA VAL A 281 12.62 -23.01 -6.86
C VAL A 281 12.21 -23.40 -8.27
N GLU A 282 12.33 -24.66 -8.66
CA GLU A 282 11.89 -25.19 -9.95
C GLU A 282 10.78 -26.22 -9.74
N GLN A 283 9.73 -26.13 -10.52
CA GLN A 283 8.64 -27.10 -10.55
C GLN A 283 9.19 -28.52 -10.80
N GLY A 284 8.65 -29.52 -10.11
CA GLY A 284 9.06 -30.90 -10.24
C GLY A 284 10.31 -31.30 -9.41
N GLN A 285 11.07 -30.36 -8.87
CA GLN A 285 12.21 -30.67 -8.01
C GLN A 285 11.78 -31.07 -6.60
N PRO A 286 12.54 -31.90 -5.91
CA PRO A 286 12.35 -32.18 -4.48
C PRO A 286 12.54 -30.92 -3.64
N GLY A 287 11.75 -30.75 -2.58
CA GLY A 287 11.93 -29.63 -1.68
C GLY A 287 11.11 -29.72 -0.40
N ASP A 288 11.80 -29.59 0.71
CA ASP A 288 11.30 -29.62 2.08
C ASP A 288 11.39 -28.26 2.80
N VAL A 289 11.78 -27.22 2.08
CA VAL A 289 12.00 -25.88 2.61
C VAL A 289 10.81 -24.98 2.28
N VAL A 290 10.33 -24.26 3.28
CA VAL A 290 9.38 -23.17 3.13
C VAL A 290 10.16 -21.84 3.10
N PHE A 291 9.74 -20.93 2.24
CA PHE A 291 10.33 -19.60 2.10
C PHE A 291 9.35 -18.53 2.52
N LEU A 292 9.81 -17.58 3.33
CA LEU A 292 9.11 -16.33 3.55
C LEU A 292 9.79 -15.25 2.71
N LEU A 293 9.03 -14.59 1.84
CA LEU A 293 9.52 -13.47 1.04
C LEU A 293 9.61 -12.22 1.91
N LEU A 294 10.84 -11.78 2.20
CA LEU A 294 11.10 -10.62 3.06
C LEU A 294 11.16 -9.31 2.26
N ASP A 295 11.60 -9.38 1.00
CA ASP A 295 11.81 -8.22 0.14
C ASP A 295 11.81 -8.62 -1.33
N GLY A 296 11.33 -7.73 -2.20
CA GLY A 296 11.25 -7.93 -3.63
C GLY A 296 9.94 -8.59 -4.07
N VAL A 297 9.89 -8.99 -5.35
CA VAL A 297 8.74 -9.64 -5.99
C VAL A 297 9.19 -10.92 -6.69
N VAL A 298 8.40 -11.96 -6.51
CA VAL A 298 8.60 -13.28 -7.09
C VAL A 298 7.43 -13.58 -8.02
N ALA A 299 7.74 -13.97 -9.26
CA ALA A 299 6.78 -14.58 -10.16
C ALA A 299 6.69 -16.08 -9.84
N ALA A 300 5.48 -16.58 -9.66
CA ALA A 300 5.16 -18.00 -9.63
C ALA A 300 4.68 -18.42 -11.01
N GLU A 301 5.27 -19.51 -11.53
CA GLU A 301 4.99 -20.07 -12.85
C GLU A 301 4.64 -21.55 -12.69
N VAL A 302 3.59 -22.02 -13.38
CA VAL A 302 3.22 -23.45 -13.46
C VAL A 302 3.22 -23.85 -14.92
N ASP A 303 3.94 -24.91 -15.26
CA ASP A 303 4.13 -25.39 -16.63
C ASP A 303 4.65 -24.32 -17.61
N GLY A 304 5.44 -23.36 -17.08
CA GLY A 304 6.00 -22.25 -17.82
C GLY A 304 5.06 -21.05 -18.00
N GLU A 305 3.84 -21.14 -17.51
CA GLU A 305 2.86 -20.06 -17.58
C GLU A 305 2.81 -19.23 -16.28
N PRO A 306 2.74 -17.90 -16.37
CA PRO A 306 2.63 -17.05 -15.20
C PRO A 306 1.34 -17.35 -14.41
N LEU A 307 1.46 -17.55 -13.11
CA LEU A 307 0.34 -17.79 -12.22
C LEU A 307 0.03 -16.55 -11.37
N ALA A 308 1.03 -15.99 -10.71
CA ALA A 308 0.89 -14.85 -9.80
C ALA A 308 2.20 -14.10 -9.61
N GLU A 309 2.11 -12.82 -9.23
CA GLU A 309 3.21 -12.07 -8.63
C GLU A 309 3.00 -11.95 -7.12
N LEU A 310 4.02 -12.36 -6.36
CA LEU A 310 4.00 -12.49 -4.92
C LEU A 310 4.97 -11.47 -4.31
N GLY A 311 4.48 -10.72 -3.34
CA GLY A 311 5.25 -9.67 -2.65
C GLY A 311 5.68 -10.06 -1.24
N PRO A 312 6.39 -9.17 -0.53
CA PRO A 312 6.85 -9.40 0.84
C PRO A 312 5.72 -9.80 1.78
N GLY A 313 5.98 -10.78 2.64
CA GLY A 313 5.02 -11.44 3.52
C GLY A 313 4.49 -12.76 2.97
N ALA A 314 4.61 -13.02 1.67
CA ALA A 314 4.17 -14.28 1.09
C ALA A 314 5.02 -15.46 1.60
N VAL A 315 4.32 -16.54 1.98
CA VAL A 315 4.91 -17.84 2.36
C VAL A 315 4.84 -18.76 1.15
N LEU A 316 5.95 -19.35 0.77
CA LEU A 316 6.13 -20.03 -0.51
C LEU A 316 6.71 -21.43 -0.30
N GLY A 317 6.26 -22.39 -1.12
CA GLY A 317 6.78 -23.75 -1.14
C GLY A 317 6.15 -24.70 -0.10
N GLU A 318 5.08 -24.29 0.54
CA GLU A 318 4.29 -25.03 1.53
C GLU A 318 3.69 -26.33 0.94
N ARG A 319 3.25 -26.28 -0.33
CA ARG A 319 2.65 -27.47 -1.00
C ARG A 319 3.63 -28.63 -1.09
N ALA A 320 4.87 -28.38 -1.44
CA ALA A 320 5.88 -29.44 -1.49
C ALA A 320 6.06 -30.13 -0.13
N VAL A 321 6.01 -29.40 0.97
CA VAL A 321 6.12 -29.94 2.33
C VAL A 321 4.91 -30.80 2.69
N LEU A 322 3.73 -30.45 2.20
CA LEU A 322 2.48 -31.14 2.50
C LEU A 322 2.23 -32.35 1.58
N GLU A 323 2.59 -32.25 0.30
CA GLU A 323 2.14 -33.14 -0.78
C GLU A 323 3.24 -34.10 -1.30
N GLY A 324 4.19 -34.45 -0.47
CA GLY A 324 5.18 -35.49 -0.85
C GLY A 324 6.52 -34.98 -1.32
N GLY A 325 6.85 -33.73 -1.05
CA GLY A 325 8.20 -33.20 -1.23
C GLY A 325 8.55 -32.76 -2.65
N VAL A 326 7.56 -32.56 -3.55
CA VAL A 326 7.78 -32.11 -4.93
C VAL A 326 7.26 -30.70 -5.13
N ARG A 327 8.06 -29.81 -5.73
CA ARG A 327 7.67 -28.44 -6.01
C ARG A 327 6.57 -28.36 -7.06
N THR A 328 5.48 -27.69 -6.75
CA THR A 328 4.31 -27.53 -7.63
C THR A 328 4.44 -26.35 -8.60
N ALA A 329 5.31 -25.41 -8.30
CA ALA A 329 5.53 -24.22 -9.12
C ALA A 329 7.02 -23.85 -9.20
N THR A 330 7.38 -23.13 -10.27
CA THR A 330 8.66 -22.46 -10.42
C THR A 330 8.58 -21.06 -9.83
N LEU A 331 9.55 -20.69 -8.98
CA LEU A 331 9.62 -19.36 -8.37
C LEU A 331 10.83 -18.61 -8.92
N ARG A 332 10.54 -17.51 -9.62
CA ARG A 332 11.52 -16.63 -10.26
C ARG A 332 11.48 -15.23 -9.64
N ALA A 333 12.62 -14.68 -9.32
CA ALA A 333 12.73 -13.32 -8.80
C ALA A 333 12.47 -12.27 -9.89
N SER A 334 11.31 -11.60 -9.88
CA SER A 334 10.99 -10.49 -10.79
C SER A 334 11.81 -9.24 -10.47
N THR A 335 12.14 -9.05 -9.20
CA THR A 335 13.09 -8.02 -8.72
C THR A 335 14.22 -8.70 -7.95
N LYS A 336 15.16 -7.92 -7.40
CA LYS A 336 16.11 -8.47 -6.40
C LYS A 336 15.32 -8.84 -5.14
N CYS A 337 15.39 -10.09 -4.73
CA CYS A 337 14.64 -10.62 -3.60
C CYS A 337 15.51 -10.95 -2.39
N LYS A 338 14.88 -10.98 -1.24
CA LYS A 338 15.43 -11.50 0.01
C LYS A 338 14.39 -12.45 0.61
N VAL A 339 14.80 -13.69 0.87
CA VAL A 339 13.91 -14.72 1.41
C VAL A 339 14.50 -15.30 2.69
N ALA A 340 13.64 -15.65 3.64
CA ALA A 340 13.96 -16.45 4.80
C ALA A 340 13.60 -17.90 4.50
N ALA A 341 14.56 -18.81 4.59
CA ALA A 341 14.37 -20.25 4.34
C ALA A 341 14.31 -21.01 5.65
N VAL A 342 13.29 -21.83 5.82
CA VAL A 342 13.04 -22.65 7.01
C VAL A 342 12.68 -24.08 6.57
N SER A 343 13.15 -25.11 7.28
CA SER A 343 12.69 -26.48 7.03
C SER A 343 11.21 -26.62 7.38
N GLY A 344 10.44 -27.24 6.48
CA GLY A 344 9.01 -27.51 6.69
C GLY A 344 8.70 -28.33 7.94
N GLU A 345 9.65 -29.17 8.42
CA GLU A 345 9.51 -29.92 9.67
C GLU A 345 9.42 -29.06 10.92
N ARG A 346 9.80 -27.78 10.83
CA ARG A 346 9.76 -26.81 11.94
C ARG A 346 8.49 -25.99 11.99
N LEU A 347 7.61 -26.15 11.03
CA LEU A 347 6.35 -25.46 10.94
C LEU A 347 5.20 -26.41 11.22
N ASP A 348 4.13 -25.89 11.78
CA ASP A 348 2.93 -26.69 12.01
C ASP A 348 2.29 -27.09 10.66
N ARG A 349 2.01 -28.37 10.50
CA ARG A 349 1.41 -28.89 9.25
C ARG A 349 -0.04 -28.45 9.09
N SER A 350 -0.76 -28.14 10.18
CA SER A 350 -2.12 -27.62 10.12
C SER A 350 -2.13 -26.21 9.55
N ASP A 351 -1.21 -25.34 9.99
CA ASP A 351 -1.08 -23.97 9.50
C ASP A 351 -0.70 -23.96 8.02
N LEU A 352 0.23 -24.84 7.62
CA LEU A 352 0.61 -24.96 6.20
C LEU A 352 -0.56 -25.49 5.34
N ALA A 353 -1.39 -26.40 5.87
CA ALA A 353 -2.54 -26.95 5.16
C ALA A 353 -3.66 -25.92 4.98
N GLU A 354 -3.86 -25.05 5.97
CA GLU A 354 -4.79 -23.93 5.88
C GLU A 354 -4.32 -22.91 4.84
N LEU A 355 -3.04 -22.55 4.84
CA LEU A 355 -2.43 -21.66 3.86
C LEU A 355 -2.66 -22.16 2.42
N ARG A 356 -2.45 -23.47 2.17
CA ARG A 356 -2.72 -24.08 0.88
C ARG A 356 -4.16 -23.87 0.40
N THR A 357 -5.10 -23.89 1.32
CA THR A 357 -6.52 -23.69 0.99
C THR A 357 -6.77 -22.25 0.49
N GLY A 358 -6.03 -21.27 0.99
CA GLY A 358 -6.06 -19.89 0.52
C GLY A 358 -5.39 -19.68 -0.85
N HIS A 359 -4.40 -20.52 -1.22
CA HIS A 359 -3.66 -20.43 -2.48
C HIS A 359 -4.32 -21.22 -3.65
N ARG A 360 -5.63 -21.42 -3.65
CA ARG A 360 -6.39 -22.23 -4.64
C ARG A 360 -6.27 -21.79 -6.10
N ARG A 361 -5.57 -20.72 -6.43
CA ARG A 361 -5.39 -20.26 -7.82
C ARG A 361 -4.64 -21.28 -8.70
N GLU A 362 -3.90 -22.21 -8.12
CA GLU A 362 -3.17 -23.25 -8.84
C GLU A 362 -4.11 -24.38 -9.32
N ASP A 363 -5.24 -24.60 -8.65
CA ASP A 363 -6.20 -25.66 -8.96
C ASP A 363 -7.34 -25.22 -9.90
N SER A 364 -7.42 -23.92 -10.25
CA SER A 364 -8.57 -23.33 -10.96
C SER A 364 -8.38 -23.21 -12.47
N ARG A 365 -7.45 -23.95 -13.09
CA ARG A 365 -7.39 -24.03 -14.55
C ARG A 365 -8.27 -25.18 -15.04
N PRO A 366 -9.19 -24.92 -16.02
CA PRO A 366 -9.98 -25.95 -16.66
C PRO A 366 -9.14 -26.93 -17.47
#